data_3ce8d11a312ddab95d856eaafae8393f
#
_entry.id   3ce8d11a312ddab95d856eaafae8393f
#
_cell.length_a   1.000
_cell.length_b   1.000
_cell.length_c   1.000
_cell.angle_alpha   90.00
_cell.angle_beta   90.00
_cell.angle_gamma   90.00
#
_symmetry.space_group_name_H-M   'P 1'
#
loop_
_entity.id
_entity.type
_entity.pdbx_description
1 polymer ?
#
loop_
_entity_poly.entity_id
_entity_poly.type
_entity_poly.pdbx_seq_one_letter_code
_entity_poly.pdbx_strand_id
1 'polypeptide(L)'
;MLIDSHLHVFWHGRDDAGLVADLDEFGIDFAWLLSWDVPQDEGVKSYRHVFNPQHFANDGTHPGLPFSDILTAKHRYPDRFICGYLPDPRVHNAPAVFENAVNMHGVKICGEWKLQMLFDDPRCLELFRKAGDLGCPVVLHLDVPFLTDPETQRMKYQSIWYG
;
A
#
# COMPACT_ATOMS: atom_id res chain seq x y z
N MET A 1 12.44 -1.43 21.31
CA MET A 1 11.35 -1.22 20.36
C MET A 1 11.80 -1.66 18.98
N LEU A 2 11.13 -2.65 18.43
CA LEU A 2 11.38 -3.19 17.10
C LEU A 2 10.13 -2.93 16.24
N ILE A 3 10.31 -2.44 15.03
CA ILE A 3 9.22 -2.09 14.11
C ILE A 3 9.43 -2.81 12.78
N ASP A 4 8.42 -3.55 12.31
CA ASP A 4 8.36 -3.97 10.92
C ASP A 4 7.80 -2.80 10.09
N SER A 5 8.60 -2.29 9.19
CA SER A 5 8.26 -1.08 8.42
C SER A 5 7.51 -1.35 7.12
N HIS A 6 7.12 -2.61 6.84
CA HIS A 6 6.45 -2.93 5.58
C HIS A 6 5.58 -4.18 5.67
N LEU A 7 4.35 -4.03 6.13
CA LEU A 7 3.34 -5.09 6.11
C LEU A 7 2.05 -4.65 5.41
N HIS A 8 1.32 -5.65 4.95
CA HIS A 8 -0.01 -5.49 4.38
C HIS A 8 -0.98 -6.45 5.03
N VAL A 9 -2.14 -5.96 5.45
CA VAL A 9 -3.21 -6.81 5.95
C VAL A 9 -3.87 -7.57 4.78
N PHE A 10 -4.25 -8.81 5.01
CA PHE A 10 -4.78 -9.79 4.04
C PHE A 10 -3.82 -10.21 2.91
N TRP A 11 -2.60 -9.71 2.88
CA TRP A 11 -1.60 -10.19 1.94
C TRP A 11 -1.28 -11.67 2.19
N HIS A 12 -1.38 -12.50 1.13
CA HIS A 12 -1.28 -13.96 1.23
C HIS A 12 -2.26 -14.59 2.25
N GLY A 13 -3.45 -14.01 2.43
CA GLY A 13 -4.47 -14.50 3.36
C GLY A 13 -4.19 -14.23 4.83
N ARG A 14 -3.17 -13.48 5.17
CA ARG A 14 -2.84 -13.09 6.54
C ARG A 14 -3.72 -11.93 6.99
N ASP A 15 -4.73 -12.21 7.82
CA ASP A 15 -5.57 -11.19 8.43
C ASP A 15 -4.84 -10.44 9.57
N ASP A 16 -5.50 -9.47 10.16
CA ASP A 16 -4.94 -8.65 11.23
C ASP A 16 -4.57 -9.46 12.49
N ALA A 17 -5.36 -10.47 12.85
CA ALA A 17 -5.05 -11.35 13.98
C ALA A 17 -3.83 -12.22 13.68
N GLY A 18 -3.72 -12.75 12.47
CA GLY A 18 -2.55 -13.50 12.02
C GLY A 18 -1.29 -12.65 12.02
N LEU A 19 -1.38 -11.39 11.56
CA LEU A 19 -0.24 -10.47 11.62
C LEU A 19 0.21 -10.20 13.06
N VAL A 20 -0.73 -9.99 13.99
CA VAL A 20 -0.38 -9.78 15.41
C VAL A 20 0.30 -11.02 16.00
N ALA A 21 -0.18 -12.21 15.67
CA ALA A 21 0.46 -13.46 16.10
C ALA A 21 1.90 -13.58 15.59
N ASP A 22 2.15 -13.21 14.33
CA ASP A 22 3.51 -13.18 13.77
C ASP A 22 4.40 -12.14 14.48
N LEU A 23 3.88 -10.94 14.73
CA LEU A 23 4.61 -9.91 15.46
C LEU A 23 4.99 -10.38 16.88
N ASP A 24 4.10 -11.10 17.56
CA ASP A 24 4.34 -11.66 18.89
C ASP A 24 5.40 -12.77 18.85
N GLU A 25 5.33 -13.66 17.86
CA GLU A 25 6.29 -14.75 17.68
C GLU A 25 7.70 -14.24 17.46
N PHE A 26 7.87 -13.15 16.68
CA PHE A 26 9.17 -12.57 16.38
C PHE A 26 9.60 -11.44 17.32
N GLY A 27 8.82 -11.12 18.33
CA GLY A 27 9.12 -10.07 19.30
C GLY A 27 9.13 -8.66 18.71
N ILE A 28 8.30 -8.43 17.68
CA ILE A 28 8.14 -7.14 17.00
C ILE A 28 7.06 -6.34 17.73
N ASP A 29 7.39 -5.12 18.15
CA ASP A 29 6.47 -4.28 18.93
C ASP A 29 5.36 -3.68 18.07
N PHE A 30 5.72 -3.14 16.87
CA PHE A 30 4.81 -2.45 15.98
C PHE A 30 5.04 -2.85 14.52
N ALA A 31 4.01 -2.63 13.69
CA ALA A 31 4.16 -2.72 12.25
C ALA A 31 3.54 -1.50 11.54
N TRP A 32 4.16 -1.11 10.42
CA TRP A 32 3.54 -0.22 9.46
C TRP A 32 2.62 -1.03 8.55
N LEU A 33 1.32 -0.73 8.58
CA LEU A 33 0.37 -1.28 7.62
C LEU A 33 0.20 -0.29 6.48
N LEU A 34 0.66 -0.69 5.31
CA LEU A 34 0.66 0.14 4.12
C LEU A 34 -0.51 -0.22 3.20
N SER A 35 -1.22 0.78 2.70
CA SER A 35 -2.23 0.60 1.66
C SER A 35 -1.60 0.62 0.27
N TRP A 36 -2.31 0.00 -0.66
CA TRP A 36 -2.03 0.10 -2.08
C TRP A 36 -3.36 0.00 -2.83
N ASP A 37 -3.93 1.16 -3.14
CA ASP A 37 -5.13 1.23 -3.94
C ASP A 37 -4.77 0.95 -5.41
N VAL A 38 -5.38 -0.08 -5.99
CA VAL A 38 -5.19 -0.45 -7.41
C VAL A 38 -6.24 0.26 -8.24
N PRO A 39 -5.86 1.15 -9.14
CA PRO A 39 -6.79 1.77 -10.07
C PRO A 39 -7.49 0.71 -10.93
N GLN A 40 -8.74 0.97 -11.27
CA GLN A 40 -9.60 0.02 -11.97
C GLN A 40 -9.06 -0.38 -13.35
N ASP A 41 -8.35 0.51 -14.02
CA ASP A 41 -7.70 0.31 -15.31
C ASP A 41 -6.34 -0.41 -15.23
N GLU A 42 -5.73 -0.43 -14.06
CA GLU A 42 -4.46 -1.12 -13.81
C GLU A 42 -4.63 -2.58 -13.36
N GLY A 43 -5.83 -3.09 -13.36
CA GLY A 43 -6.29 -4.38 -12.85
C GLY A 43 -5.23 -5.48 -12.75
N VAL A 44 -4.80 -5.81 -11.54
CA VAL A 44 -3.64 -6.69 -11.28
C VAL A 44 -4.07 -8.13 -11.22
N LYS A 45 -4.32 -8.72 -12.38
CA LYS A 45 -4.75 -10.14 -12.50
C LYS A 45 -3.77 -11.12 -11.85
N SER A 46 -2.47 -10.78 -11.83
CA SER A 46 -1.40 -11.62 -11.28
C SER A 46 -1.43 -11.74 -9.75
N TYR A 47 -2.04 -10.79 -9.04
CA TYR A 47 -2.06 -10.76 -7.57
C TYR A 47 -3.37 -11.26 -6.96
N ARG A 48 -4.30 -11.79 -7.77
CA ARG A 48 -5.62 -12.25 -7.28
C ARG A 48 -5.54 -13.20 -6.11
N HIS A 49 -4.56 -14.08 -6.08
CA HIS A 49 -4.40 -15.10 -5.05
C HIS A 49 -3.85 -14.56 -3.71
N VAL A 50 -3.41 -13.32 -3.67
CA VAL A 50 -2.82 -12.72 -2.47
C VAL A 50 -3.70 -11.63 -1.84
N PHE A 51 -4.71 -11.14 -2.58
CA PHE A 51 -5.64 -10.13 -2.08
C PHE A 51 -6.77 -10.70 -1.23
N ASN A 52 -7.38 -9.86 -0.42
CA ASN A 52 -8.58 -10.20 0.35
C ASN A 52 -9.73 -10.60 -0.60
N PRO A 53 -10.19 -11.86 -0.55
CA PRO A 53 -11.21 -12.34 -1.48
C PRO A 53 -12.58 -11.66 -1.31
N GLN A 54 -12.83 -10.98 -0.19
CA GLN A 54 -14.09 -10.30 0.08
C GLN A 54 -14.28 -9.03 -0.76
N HIS A 55 -13.20 -8.50 -1.34
CA HIS A 55 -13.22 -7.26 -2.14
C HIS A 55 -13.31 -7.50 -3.64
N PHE A 56 -13.37 -8.76 -4.11
CA PHE A 56 -13.56 -9.02 -5.54
C PHE A 56 -14.95 -8.62 -6.00
N ALA A 57 -15.00 -7.74 -6.99
CA ALA A 57 -16.24 -7.42 -7.69
C ALA A 57 -16.66 -8.56 -8.64
N ASN A 58 -17.91 -8.56 -9.10
CA ASN A 58 -18.46 -9.57 -9.99
C ASN A 58 -17.72 -9.68 -11.34
N ASP A 59 -17.16 -8.58 -11.81
CA ASP A 59 -16.34 -8.52 -13.03
C ASP A 59 -14.88 -8.97 -12.78
N GLY A 60 -14.55 -9.28 -11.52
CA GLY A 60 -13.24 -9.74 -11.08
C GLY A 60 -12.22 -8.62 -10.85
N THR A 61 -12.64 -7.36 -10.82
CA THR A 61 -11.79 -6.25 -10.34
C THR A 61 -11.59 -6.32 -8.84
N HIS A 62 -10.51 -5.72 -8.36
CA HIS A 62 -10.16 -5.70 -6.94
C HIS A 62 -9.45 -4.38 -6.60
N PRO A 63 -9.78 -3.73 -5.48
CA PRO A 63 -9.19 -2.44 -5.09
C PRO A 63 -7.74 -2.51 -4.60
N GLY A 64 -7.13 -3.69 -4.57
CA GLY A 64 -5.77 -3.88 -4.04
C GLY A 64 -5.77 -4.10 -2.53
N LEU A 65 -5.05 -3.28 -1.81
CA LEU A 65 -4.93 -3.28 -0.34
C LEU A 65 -5.60 -2.01 0.20
N PRO A 66 -6.94 -2.03 0.35
CA PRO A 66 -7.71 -0.83 0.60
C PRO A 66 -7.46 -0.27 2.01
N PHE A 67 -7.51 1.04 2.14
CA PHE A 67 -7.33 1.73 3.41
C PHE A 67 -8.35 1.31 4.48
N SER A 68 -9.55 0.89 4.08
CA SER A 68 -10.58 0.37 5.00
C SER A 68 -10.13 -0.85 5.80
N ASP A 69 -9.37 -1.75 5.19
CA ASP A 69 -8.84 -2.94 5.88
C ASP A 69 -7.78 -2.55 6.91
N ILE A 70 -6.94 -1.56 6.58
CA ILE A 70 -5.94 -1.00 7.50
C ILE A 70 -6.63 -0.34 8.70
N LEU A 71 -7.66 0.46 8.47
CA LEU A 71 -8.42 1.10 9.54
C LEU A 71 -9.09 0.06 10.45
N THR A 72 -9.63 -1.00 9.88
CA THR A 72 -10.22 -2.11 10.65
C THR A 72 -9.18 -2.79 11.53
N ALA A 73 -8.01 -3.11 10.98
CA ALA A 73 -6.91 -3.70 11.73
C ALA A 73 -6.42 -2.77 12.85
N LYS A 74 -6.24 -1.48 12.56
CA LYS A 74 -5.84 -0.46 13.55
C LYS A 74 -6.88 -0.30 14.66
N HIS A 75 -8.15 -0.35 14.33
CA HIS A 75 -9.22 -0.26 15.33
C HIS A 75 -9.21 -1.47 16.28
N ARG A 76 -8.96 -2.67 15.77
CA ARG A 76 -8.90 -3.90 16.57
C ARG A 76 -7.63 -4.02 17.40
N TYR A 77 -6.51 -3.52 16.88
CA TYR A 77 -5.18 -3.61 17.51
C TYR A 77 -4.48 -2.22 17.52
N PRO A 78 -5.01 -1.27 18.31
CA PRO A 78 -4.56 0.13 18.26
C PRO A 78 -3.09 0.33 18.65
N ASP A 79 -2.53 -0.57 19.46
CA ASP A 79 -1.17 -0.49 19.99
C ASP A 79 -0.17 -1.32 19.18
N ARG A 80 -0.57 -1.90 18.04
CA ARG A 80 0.30 -2.75 17.22
C ARG A 80 0.55 -2.18 15.83
N PHE A 81 -0.33 -1.36 15.30
CA PHE A 81 -0.25 -0.91 13.92
C PHE A 81 -0.12 0.60 13.77
N ILE A 82 0.76 1.02 12.87
CA ILE A 82 0.91 2.41 12.43
C ILE A 82 0.41 2.45 10.98
N CYS A 83 -0.62 3.27 10.72
CA CYS A 83 -1.27 3.29 9.41
C CYS A 83 -0.49 4.10 8.39
N GLY A 84 -0.29 3.51 7.21
CA GLY A 84 0.09 4.18 5.98
C GLY A 84 -1.09 4.22 5.00
N TYR A 85 -1.17 5.27 4.22
CA TYR A 85 -2.16 5.45 3.17
C TYR A 85 -1.58 6.17 1.96
N LEU A 86 -1.93 5.70 0.78
CA LEU A 86 -1.62 6.35 -0.47
C LEU A 86 -2.90 6.50 -1.28
N PRO A 87 -3.50 7.71 -1.37
CA PRO A 87 -4.54 7.96 -2.37
C PRO A 87 -3.92 8.01 -3.76
N ASP A 88 -4.64 7.56 -4.78
CA ASP A 88 -4.20 7.68 -6.17
C ASP A 88 -4.04 9.17 -6.56
N PRO A 89 -2.85 9.64 -6.93
CA PRO A 89 -2.61 11.04 -7.27
C PRO A 89 -3.38 11.54 -8.49
N ARG A 90 -3.90 10.62 -9.31
CA ARG A 90 -4.72 10.96 -10.48
C ARG A 90 -6.14 11.35 -10.10
N VAL A 91 -6.57 11.00 -8.92
CA VAL A 91 -7.88 11.39 -8.38
C VAL A 91 -7.84 12.87 -7.98
N HIS A 92 -8.89 13.60 -8.35
CA HIS A 92 -9.04 14.99 -7.95
C HIS A 92 -8.96 15.11 -6.41
N ASN A 93 -8.19 16.09 -5.92
CA ASN A 93 -7.97 16.35 -4.50
C ASN A 93 -7.21 15.24 -3.71
N ALA A 94 -6.41 14.38 -4.33
CA ALA A 94 -5.62 13.37 -3.63
C ALA A 94 -4.81 13.93 -2.43
N PRO A 95 -4.14 15.10 -2.51
CA PRO A 95 -3.47 15.71 -1.36
C PRO A 95 -4.41 16.03 -0.19
N ALA A 96 -5.62 16.52 -0.47
CA ALA A 96 -6.61 16.81 0.57
C ALA A 96 -7.19 15.50 1.17
N VAL A 97 -7.36 14.46 0.37
CA VAL A 97 -7.76 13.12 0.84
C VAL A 97 -6.70 12.56 1.78
N PHE A 98 -5.42 12.70 1.45
CA PHE A 98 -4.32 12.30 2.33
C PHE A 98 -4.32 13.10 3.64
N GLU A 99 -4.43 14.42 3.57
CA GLU A 99 -4.50 15.30 4.75
C GLU A 99 -5.66 14.92 5.68
N ASN A 100 -6.83 14.62 5.11
CA ASN A 100 -7.98 14.15 5.88
C ASN A 100 -7.68 12.80 6.56
N ALA A 101 -7.01 11.87 5.88
CA ALA A 101 -6.62 10.59 6.47
C ALA A 101 -5.65 10.77 7.64
N VAL A 102 -4.71 11.71 7.54
CA VAL A 102 -3.80 12.07 8.64
C VAL A 102 -4.59 12.65 9.82
N ASN A 103 -5.45 13.62 9.57
CA ASN A 103 -6.15 14.36 10.62
C ASN A 103 -7.25 13.53 11.31
N MET A 104 -7.99 12.72 10.56
CA MET A 104 -9.14 11.97 11.07
C MET A 104 -8.78 10.57 11.57
N HIS A 105 -7.80 9.93 10.95
CA HIS A 105 -7.46 8.52 11.23
C HIS A 105 -6.06 8.32 11.76
N GLY A 106 -5.29 9.40 11.93
CA GLY A 106 -3.95 9.33 12.50
C GLY A 106 -2.94 8.61 11.60
N VAL A 107 -3.12 8.68 10.28
CA VAL A 107 -2.13 8.18 9.31
C VAL A 107 -0.79 8.86 9.56
N LYS A 108 0.29 8.09 9.48
CA LYS A 108 1.67 8.57 9.73
C LYS A 108 2.60 8.37 8.55
N ILE A 109 2.15 7.69 7.50
CA ILE A 109 3.00 7.29 6.38
C ILE A 109 2.21 7.52 5.09
N CYS A 110 2.83 8.15 4.09
CA CYS A 110 2.30 8.20 2.73
C CYS A 110 2.86 6.99 1.95
N GLY A 111 2.05 5.96 1.77
CA GLY A 111 2.53 4.72 1.14
C GLY A 111 1.61 3.52 1.35
N GLU A 112 1.84 2.48 0.56
CA GLU A 112 2.98 2.22 -0.30
C GLU A 112 2.76 2.84 -1.69
N TRP A 113 3.79 3.52 -2.22
CA TRP A 113 3.75 4.03 -3.59
C TRP A 113 4.01 2.89 -4.56
N LYS A 114 2.98 2.38 -5.19
CA LYS A 114 3.04 1.31 -6.18
C LYS A 114 2.05 1.58 -7.32
N LEU A 115 2.22 2.70 -7.98
CA LEU A 115 1.38 3.16 -9.10
C LEU A 115 2.21 3.26 -10.37
N GLN A 116 1.58 3.00 -11.52
CA GLN A 116 2.21 3.17 -12.84
C GLN A 116 2.31 4.66 -13.20
N MET A 117 3.14 5.39 -12.46
CA MET A 117 3.38 6.82 -12.63
C MET A 117 4.84 7.14 -12.40
N LEU A 118 5.34 8.13 -13.12
CA LEU A 118 6.66 8.71 -12.86
C LEU A 118 6.67 9.42 -11.50
N PHE A 119 7.76 9.29 -10.76
CA PHE A 119 7.88 9.98 -9.46
C PHE A 119 7.93 11.50 -9.60
N ASP A 120 8.36 12.01 -10.76
CA ASP A 120 8.40 13.45 -11.10
C ASP A 120 7.12 13.97 -11.78
N ASP A 121 6.09 13.15 -11.93
CA ASP A 121 4.77 13.62 -12.34
C ASP A 121 4.30 14.72 -11.38
N PRO A 122 3.83 15.87 -11.87
CA PRO A 122 3.40 16.97 -11.02
C PRO A 122 2.39 16.59 -9.92
N ARG A 123 1.50 15.65 -10.21
CA ARG A 123 0.51 15.15 -9.25
C ARG A 123 1.16 14.35 -8.11
N CYS A 124 2.20 13.57 -8.44
CA CYS A 124 3.01 12.86 -7.47
C CYS A 124 3.76 13.83 -6.58
N LEU A 125 4.43 14.81 -7.18
CA LEU A 125 5.18 15.82 -6.44
C LEU A 125 4.28 16.66 -5.52
N GLU A 126 3.04 16.94 -5.92
CA GLU A 126 2.08 17.65 -5.08
C GLU A 126 1.72 16.83 -3.84
N LEU A 127 1.44 15.52 -4.00
CA LEU A 127 1.16 14.62 -2.90
C LEU A 127 2.38 14.43 -1.98
N PHE A 128 3.59 14.31 -2.55
CA PHE A 128 4.83 14.18 -1.75
C PHE A 128 5.11 15.44 -0.93
N ARG A 129 4.88 16.63 -1.48
CA ARG A 129 4.99 17.90 -0.72
C ARG A 129 3.98 17.92 0.43
N LYS A 130 2.72 17.56 0.15
CA LYS A 130 1.68 17.49 1.19
C LYS A 130 2.07 16.51 2.31
N ALA A 131 2.62 15.34 1.95
CA ALA A 131 3.12 14.37 2.95
C ALA A 131 4.25 14.98 3.79
N GLY A 132 5.20 15.69 3.15
CA GLY A 132 6.28 16.38 3.84
C GLY A 132 5.79 17.48 4.78
N ASP A 133 4.82 18.31 4.35
CA ASP A 133 4.21 19.37 5.17
C ASP A 133 3.52 18.80 6.43
N LEU A 134 2.99 17.57 6.33
CA LEU A 134 2.35 16.86 7.43
C LEU A 134 3.32 16.00 8.27
N GLY A 135 4.62 16.02 7.93
CA GLY A 135 5.64 15.22 8.62
C GLY A 135 5.52 13.71 8.40
N CYS A 136 4.89 13.30 7.30
CA CYS A 136 4.70 11.90 6.94
C CYS A 136 5.78 11.47 5.94
N PRO A 137 6.58 10.42 6.22
CA PRO A 137 7.50 9.85 5.25
C PRO A 137 6.74 9.25 4.08
N VAL A 138 7.37 9.24 2.89
CA VAL A 138 6.85 8.55 1.71
C VAL A 138 7.56 7.20 1.58
N VAL A 139 6.78 6.12 1.45
CA VAL A 139 7.30 4.77 1.20
C VAL A 139 7.13 4.43 -0.27
N LEU A 140 8.26 4.24 -0.96
CA LEU A 140 8.31 3.89 -2.37
C LEU A 140 8.55 2.38 -2.51
N HIS A 141 7.74 1.73 -3.34
CA HIS A 141 7.99 0.36 -3.77
C HIS A 141 8.98 0.38 -4.93
N LEU A 142 10.15 -0.22 -4.73
CA LEU A 142 11.15 -0.38 -5.77
C LEU A 142 11.32 -1.86 -6.06
N ASP A 143 10.95 -2.27 -7.27
CA ASP A 143 11.16 -3.63 -7.72
C ASP A 143 12.47 -3.78 -8.49
N VAL A 144 13.10 -4.95 -8.37
CA VAL A 144 14.28 -5.28 -9.16
C VAL A 144 13.82 -6.08 -10.38
N PRO A 145 14.29 -5.76 -11.58
CA PRO A 145 13.95 -6.52 -12.78
C PRO A 145 14.70 -7.86 -12.79
N PHE A 146 14.25 -8.83 -11.99
CA PHE A 146 14.91 -10.12 -11.86
C PHE A 146 14.17 -11.27 -12.56
N LEU A 147 13.01 -11.01 -13.15
CA LEU A 147 12.24 -12.02 -13.83
C LEU A 147 12.48 -11.96 -15.34
N THR A 148 13.07 -13.00 -15.88
CA THR A 148 13.07 -13.25 -17.32
C THR A 148 11.76 -13.92 -17.71
N ASP A 149 11.13 -13.44 -18.76
CA ASP A 149 10.00 -14.13 -19.35
C ASP A 149 10.50 -15.46 -19.95
N PRO A 150 10.00 -16.62 -19.51
CA PRO A 150 10.47 -17.91 -19.97
C PRO A 150 10.32 -18.12 -21.49
N GLU A 151 9.30 -17.51 -22.10
CA GLU A 151 9.00 -17.68 -23.52
C GLU A 151 9.83 -16.74 -24.40
N THR A 152 10.00 -15.49 -23.97
CA THR A 152 10.67 -14.46 -24.77
C THR A 152 12.13 -14.24 -24.39
N GLN A 153 12.59 -14.78 -23.27
CA GLN A 153 13.91 -14.55 -22.67
C GLN A 153 14.22 -13.06 -22.42
N ARG A 154 13.19 -12.23 -22.43
CA ARG A 154 13.31 -10.79 -22.13
C ARG A 154 13.13 -10.57 -20.65
N MET A 155 13.91 -9.66 -20.10
CA MET A 155 13.71 -9.21 -18.72
C MET A 155 12.32 -8.58 -18.63
N LYS A 156 11.46 -9.14 -17.77
CA LYS A 156 10.22 -8.50 -17.36
C LYS A 156 10.60 -7.38 -16.40
N TYR A 157 10.71 -6.18 -16.93
CA TYR A 157 10.73 -5.01 -16.09
C TYR A 157 9.33 -4.82 -15.51
N GLN A 158 9.20 -4.92 -14.22
CA GLN A 158 8.10 -4.25 -13.53
C GLN A 158 8.35 -2.74 -13.43
N SER A 159 9.38 -2.24 -14.06
CA SER A 159 9.75 -0.82 -14.14
C SER A 159 8.70 0.08 -14.76
N ILE A 160 7.71 -0.47 -15.44
CA ILE A 160 6.49 0.29 -15.79
C ILE A 160 5.75 0.86 -14.57
N TRP A 161 6.12 0.42 -13.36
CA TRP A 161 5.60 0.97 -12.10
C TRP A 161 6.34 2.21 -11.63
N TYR A 162 7.50 2.51 -12.19
CA TYR A 162 8.37 3.60 -11.73
C TYR A 162 8.75 4.60 -12.81
N GLY A 163 8.32 4.36 -14.05
CA GLY A 163 8.62 5.21 -15.20
C GLY A 163 10.05 5.13 -15.67
#